data_052a1c5c420f011d5ea4810b9103df09
#
_entry.id   052a1c5c420f011d5ea4810b9103df09
#
_cell.length_a   1.000
_cell.length_b   1.000
_cell.length_c   1.000
_cell.angle_alpha   90.00
_cell.angle_beta   90.00
_cell.angle_gamma   90.00
#
_symmetry.space_group_name_H-M   'P 1'
#
loop_
_entity.id
_entity.type
_entity.pdbx_description
1 polymer ?
#
loop_
_entity_poly.entity_id
_entity_poly.type
_entity_poly.pdbx_seq_one_letter_code
_entity_poly.pdbx_strand_id
1 'polypeptide(L)'
;MENNVTIIGIAGGTGSGKTTVVRKIVEALPPHYVAVVPLDSYYNDTTEMTDEDRKAINFDHPDAFDWKLLIKQVNELRHGNAVEQPTYSYLLCNRLPETVHVEPKPVIIIEGIMTLINKRLRDMMDLKIFVDCDSDERLIRNIQRDIVERGRTVSM
;
A
#
# COMPACT_ATOMS: atom_id res chain seq x y z
N MET A 1 4.38 -27.14 -9.80
CA MET A 1 3.16 -26.54 -10.36
C MET A 1 3.19 -25.04 -10.18
N GLU A 2 3.07 -24.33 -11.27
CA GLU A 2 2.93 -22.87 -11.16
C GLU A 2 1.58 -22.56 -10.53
N ASN A 3 1.60 -21.76 -9.47
CA ASN A 3 0.37 -21.25 -8.89
C ASN A 3 -0.17 -20.15 -9.80
N ASN A 4 -1.41 -20.32 -10.29
CA ASN A 4 -2.08 -19.29 -11.06
C ASN A 4 -2.52 -18.17 -10.13
N VAL A 5 -1.59 -17.28 -9.80
CA VAL A 5 -1.85 -16.12 -8.96
C VAL A 5 -1.98 -14.89 -9.84
N THR A 6 -3.06 -14.16 -9.67
CA THR A 6 -3.30 -12.90 -10.37
C THR A 6 -2.87 -11.74 -9.49
N ILE A 7 -1.99 -10.88 -10.00
CA ILE A 7 -1.51 -9.71 -9.27
C ILE A 7 -2.13 -8.46 -9.90
N ILE A 8 -2.85 -7.69 -9.08
CA ILE A 8 -3.53 -6.46 -9.49
C ILE A 8 -2.89 -5.28 -8.79
N GLY A 9 -2.41 -4.31 -9.57
CA GLY A 9 -1.92 -3.04 -9.02
C GLY A 9 -3.00 -1.98 -9.13
N ILE A 10 -3.30 -1.30 -8.02
CA ILE A 10 -4.27 -0.21 -7.97
C ILE A 10 -3.59 1.03 -7.45
N ALA A 11 -3.53 2.06 -8.29
CA ALA A 11 -2.91 3.33 -7.96
C ALA A 11 -3.92 4.47 -8.09
N GLY A 12 -3.57 5.61 -7.56
CA GLY A 12 -4.39 6.82 -7.63
C GLY A 12 -3.99 7.76 -6.51
N GLY A 13 -4.27 9.04 -6.68
CA GLY A 13 -3.96 10.04 -5.67
C GLY A 13 -4.70 9.77 -4.36
N THR A 14 -4.18 10.30 -3.27
CA THR A 14 -4.82 10.20 -1.96
C THR A 14 -6.25 10.76 -2.06
N GLY A 15 -7.23 10.04 -1.53
CA GLY A 15 -8.63 10.44 -1.62
C GLY A 15 -9.29 10.17 -2.97
N SER A 16 -8.66 9.40 -3.87
CA SER A 16 -9.20 9.11 -5.21
C SER A 16 -10.30 8.06 -5.23
N GLY A 17 -10.48 7.31 -4.13
CA GLY A 17 -11.46 6.22 -4.07
C GLY A 17 -10.85 4.83 -4.27
N LYS A 18 -9.52 4.69 -4.17
CA LYS A 18 -8.84 3.39 -4.28
C LYS A 18 -9.42 2.35 -3.32
N THR A 19 -9.69 2.75 -2.09
CA THR A 19 -10.23 1.86 -1.05
C THR A 19 -11.58 1.29 -1.47
N THR A 20 -12.43 2.11 -2.11
CA THR A 20 -13.72 1.66 -2.62
C THR A 20 -13.56 0.63 -3.72
N VAL A 21 -12.62 0.85 -4.65
CA VAL A 21 -12.35 -0.09 -5.74
C VAL A 21 -11.83 -1.42 -5.17
N VAL A 22 -10.87 -1.37 -4.25
CA VAL A 22 -10.35 -2.57 -3.59
C VAL A 22 -11.47 -3.36 -2.92
N ARG A 23 -12.32 -2.66 -2.14
CA ARG A 23 -13.44 -3.30 -1.45
C ARG A 23 -14.40 -3.98 -2.43
N LYS A 24 -14.75 -3.33 -3.53
CA LYS A 24 -15.64 -3.90 -4.54
C LYS A 24 -15.07 -5.16 -5.19
N ILE A 25 -13.77 -5.18 -5.44
CA ILE A 25 -13.11 -6.38 -5.99
C ILE A 25 -13.15 -7.52 -4.97
N VAL A 26 -12.82 -7.23 -3.71
CA VAL A 26 -12.84 -8.23 -2.64
C VAL A 26 -14.25 -8.81 -2.47
N GLU A 27 -15.29 -7.97 -2.49
CA GLU A 27 -16.68 -8.40 -2.34
C GLU A 27 -17.18 -9.21 -3.54
N ALA A 28 -16.64 -8.97 -4.73
CA ALA A 28 -17.04 -9.67 -5.96
C ALA A 28 -16.42 -11.07 -6.07
N LEU A 29 -15.42 -11.39 -5.26
CA LEU A 29 -14.71 -12.67 -5.30
C LEU A 29 -15.11 -13.54 -4.10
N PRO A 30 -14.88 -14.87 -4.18
CA PRO A 30 -15.20 -15.75 -3.05
C PRO A 30 -14.46 -15.34 -1.77
N PRO A 31 -15.00 -15.66 -0.58
CA PRO A 31 -14.32 -15.39 0.68
C PRO A 31 -12.90 -16.00 0.70
N HIS A 32 -11.97 -15.29 1.32
CA HIS A 32 -10.57 -15.71 1.46
C HIS A 32 -9.83 -15.88 0.13
N TYR A 33 -10.30 -15.23 -0.93
CA TYR A 33 -9.71 -15.33 -2.27
C TYR A 33 -8.63 -14.27 -2.52
N VAL A 34 -8.65 -13.17 -1.77
CA VAL A 34 -7.83 -11.98 -2.04
C VAL A 34 -6.91 -11.67 -0.86
N ALA A 35 -5.64 -11.44 -1.14
CA ALA A 35 -4.70 -10.80 -0.21
C ALA A 35 -4.51 -9.36 -0.65
N VAL A 36 -4.71 -8.40 0.26
CA VAL A 36 -4.49 -6.98 -0.01
C VAL A 36 -3.16 -6.56 0.61
N VAL A 37 -2.31 -5.97 -0.21
CA VAL A 37 -0.98 -5.50 0.19
C VAL A 37 -0.95 -3.98 0.01
N PRO A 38 -1.12 -3.20 1.09
CA PRO A 38 -1.08 -1.75 0.99
C PRO A 38 0.35 -1.24 0.93
N LEU A 39 0.63 -0.41 -0.08
CA LEU A 39 1.96 0.20 -0.22
C LEU A 39 2.34 1.03 1.01
N ASP A 40 1.37 1.67 1.65
CA ASP A 40 1.59 2.50 2.84
C ASP A 40 2.20 1.74 4.03
N SER A 41 2.11 0.43 4.04
CA SER A 41 2.77 -0.39 5.07
C SER A 41 4.28 -0.54 4.83
N TYR A 42 4.76 -0.18 3.65
CA TYR A 42 6.13 -0.41 3.22
C TYR A 42 6.99 0.85 3.16
N TYR A 43 6.65 1.88 3.93
CA TYR A 43 7.58 2.98 4.13
C TYR A 43 8.87 2.47 4.77
N ASN A 44 9.98 3.12 4.44
CA ASN A 44 11.29 2.71 4.94
C ASN A 44 11.33 2.72 6.47
N ASP A 45 12.13 1.80 7.03
CA ASP A 45 12.43 1.80 8.46
C ASP A 45 13.32 3.00 8.76
N THR A 46 12.85 3.88 9.64
CA THR A 46 13.54 5.13 9.99
C THR A 46 14.09 5.10 11.44
N THR A 47 14.23 3.91 12.02
CA THR A 47 14.68 3.75 13.41
C THR A 47 16.03 4.42 13.67
N GLU A 48 16.94 4.38 12.69
CA GLU A 48 18.28 4.97 12.81
C GLU A 48 18.29 6.49 12.57
N MET A 49 17.16 7.09 12.17
CA MET A 49 17.07 8.51 11.89
C MET A 49 16.70 9.31 13.13
N THR A 50 17.14 10.57 13.17
CA THR A 50 16.71 11.51 14.21
C THR A 50 15.25 11.91 14.01
N ASP A 51 14.61 12.45 15.06
CA ASP A 51 13.23 12.94 14.94
C ASP A 51 13.11 14.07 13.92
N GLU A 52 14.13 14.93 13.83
CA GLU A 52 14.15 16.02 12.84
C GLU A 52 14.19 15.47 11.42
N ASP A 53 15.04 14.47 11.18
CA ASP A 53 15.15 13.84 9.85
C ASP A 53 13.86 13.13 9.47
N ARG A 54 13.20 12.46 10.42
CA ARG A 54 11.91 11.80 10.17
C ARG A 54 10.84 12.80 9.76
N LYS A 55 10.81 13.96 10.40
CA LYS A 55 9.83 15.02 10.08
C LYS A 55 10.07 15.64 8.72
N ALA A 56 11.29 15.56 8.21
CA ALA A 56 11.67 16.09 6.90
C ALA A 56 11.41 15.11 5.76
N ILE A 57 10.96 13.89 6.02
CA ILE A 57 10.70 12.88 4.99
C ILE A 57 9.55 13.33 4.10
N ASN A 58 9.79 13.28 2.78
CA ASN A 58 8.74 13.48 1.79
C ASN A 58 8.08 12.14 1.49
N PHE A 59 6.92 11.89 2.11
CA PHE A 59 6.18 10.64 1.93
C PHE A 59 5.52 10.52 0.56
N ASP A 60 5.52 11.58 -0.23
CA ASP A 60 5.02 11.56 -1.61
C ASP A 60 6.12 11.30 -2.63
N HIS A 61 7.33 10.98 -2.17
CA HIS A 61 8.45 10.65 -3.04
C HIS A 61 8.66 9.14 -3.12
N PRO A 62 8.97 8.59 -4.31
CA PRO A 62 9.19 7.14 -4.46
C PRO A 62 10.24 6.56 -3.52
N ASP A 63 11.27 7.33 -3.18
CA ASP A 63 12.36 6.86 -2.29
C ASP A 63 11.90 6.65 -0.83
N ALA A 64 10.68 7.10 -0.48
CA ALA A 64 10.16 6.87 0.86
C ALA A 64 9.77 5.41 1.13
N PHE A 65 9.64 4.60 0.09
CA PHE A 65 9.17 3.22 0.19
C PHE A 65 10.29 2.21 0.10
N ASP A 66 10.13 1.10 0.81
CA ASP A 66 11.02 -0.05 0.75
C ASP A 66 10.56 -0.99 -0.38
N TRP A 67 10.85 -0.61 -1.61
CA TRP A 67 10.47 -1.38 -2.80
C TRP A 67 11.08 -2.79 -2.79
N LYS A 68 12.29 -2.92 -2.30
CA LYS A 68 12.98 -4.21 -2.26
C LYS A 68 12.22 -5.22 -1.41
N LEU A 69 11.78 -4.81 -0.23
CA LEU A 69 11.00 -5.66 0.66
C LEU A 69 9.64 -5.98 0.05
N LEU A 70 8.96 -4.98 -0.49
CA LEU A 70 7.65 -5.17 -1.12
C LEU A 70 7.72 -6.17 -2.27
N ILE A 71 8.66 -5.99 -3.18
CA ILE A 71 8.84 -6.88 -4.32
C ILE A 71 9.16 -8.31 -3.86
N LYS A 72 10.03 -8.44 -2.87
CA LYS A 72 10.37 -9.74 -2.28
C LYS A 72 9.13 -10.44 -1.72
N GLN A 73 8.31 -9.72 -0.95
CA GLN A 73 7.13 -10.31 -0.30
C GLN A 73 6.03 -10.64 -1.32
N VAL A 74 5.81 -9.79 -2.32
CA VAL A 74 4.86 -10.10 -3.39
C VAL A 74 5.31 -11.35 -4.15
N ASN A 75 6.60 -11.47 -4.41
CA ASN A 75 7.15 -12.65 -5.07
C ASN A 75 6.97 -13.92 -4.22
N GLU A 76 7.16 -13.83 -2.91
CA GLU A 76 6.92 -14.95 -2.00
C GLU A 76 5.45 -15.37 -2.02
N LEU A 77 4.53 -14.42 -1.94
CA LEU A 77 3.10 -14.71 -2.02
C LEU A 77 2.72 -15.37 -3.34
N ARG A 78 3.31 -14.90 -4.45
CA ARG A 78 3.06 -15.46 -5.77
C ARG A 78 3.50 -16.92 -5.87
N HIS A 79 4.55 -17.31 -5.13
CA HIS A 79 5.06 -18.67 -5.12
C HIS A 79 4.44 -19.55 -4.02
N GLY A 80 3.40 -19.06 -3.35
CA GLY A 80 2.67 -19.85 -2.35
C GLY A 80 3.23 -19.78 -0.95
N ASN A 81 4.09 -18.81 -0.66
CA ASN A 81 4.69 -18.62 0.66
C ASN A 81 4.04 -17.46 1.39
N ALA A 82 3.71 -17.66 2.67
CA ALA A 82 3.20 -16.59 3.52
C ALA A 82 4.31 -15.58 3.86
N VAL A 83 3.92 -14.35 4.17
CA VAL A 83 4.86 -13.29 4.55
C VAL A 83 4.41 -12.56 5.79
N GLU A 84 5.36 -11.93 6.47
CA GLU A 84 5.09 -11.04 7.60
C GLU A 84 5.16 -9.60 7.09
N GLN A 85 3.99 -9.02 6.84
CA GLN A 85 3.88 -7.66 6.32
C GLN A 85 4.26 -6.64 7.39
N PRO A 86 5.13 -5.66 7.08
CA PRO A 86 5.45 -4.62 8.05
C PRO A 86 4.23 -3.76 8.37
N THR A 87 4.23 -3.16 9.54
CA THR A 87 3.23 -2.16 9.93
C THR A 87 3.92 -0.83 10.17
N TYR A 88 3.18 0.25 10.00
CA TYR A 88 3.73 1.59 10.01
C TYR A 88 2.86 2.53 10.84
N SER A 89 3.50 3.39 11.62
CA SER A 89 2.82 4.42 12.40
C SER A 89 2.99 5.79 11.75
N TYR A 90 1.89 6.41 11.35
CA TYR A 90 1.91 7.78 10.83
C TYR A 90 2.28 8.81 11.90
N LEU A 91 1.95 8.53 13.16
CA LEU A 91 2.28 9.43 14.26
C LEU A 91 3.79 9.42 14.57
N LEU A 92 4.39 8.25 14.55
CA LEU A 92 5.82 8.07 14.84
C LEU A 92 6.70 8.23 13.60
N CYS A 93 6.11 8.26 12.40
CA CYS A 93 6.81 8.28 11.13
C CYS A 93 7.84 7.15 11.03
N ASN A 94 7.47 5.96 11.50
CA ASN A 94 8.36 4.80 11.55
C ASN A 94 7.56 3.49 11.53
N ARG A 95 8.26 2.41 11.21
CA ARG A 95 7.74 1.06 11.34
C ARG A 95 7.50 0.72 12.80
N LEU A 96 6.46 -0.08 13.02
CA LEU A 96 6.21 -0.69 14.31
C LEU A 96 6.90 -2.06 14.37
N PRO A 97 7.18 -2.59 15.58
CA PRO A 97 7.78 -3.91 15.72
C PRO A 97 6.83 -5.04 15.31
N GLU A 98 5.52 -4.79 15.36
CA GLU A 98 4.51 -5.77 15.00
C GLU A 98 4.44 -5.96 13.49
N THR A 99 4.10 -7.19 13.08
CA THR A 99 3.86 -7.51 11.67
C THR A 99 2.48 -8.12 11.52
N VAL A 100 1.96 -8.14 10.29
CA VAL A 100 0.71 -8.79 9.94
C VAL A 100 1.00 -10.01 9.09
N HIS A 101 0.57 -11.17 9.54
CA HIS A 101 0.72 -12.41 8.78
C HIS A 101 -0.22 -12.40 7.57
N VAL A 102 0.34 -12.58 6.37
CA VAL A 102 -0.42 -12.60 5.12
C VAL A 102 -0.22 -13.94 4.46
N GLU A 103 -1.31 -14.68 4.28
CA GLU A 103 -1.30 -15.97 3.59
C GLU A 103 -1.35 -15.76 2.07
N PRO A 104 -0.73 -16.67 1.30
CA PRO A 104 -0.86 -16.62 -0.15
C PRO A 104 -2.30 -16.89 -0.58
N LYS A 105 -2.78 -16.10 -1.53
CA LYS A 105 -4.14 -16.19 -2.06
C LYS A 105 -4.10 -16.20 -3.59
N PRO A 106 -5.16 -16.67 -4.26
CA PRO A 106 -5.22 -16.64 -5.73
C PRO A 106 -5.15 -15.26 -6.34
N VAL A 107 -5.57 -14.22 -5.62
CA VAL A 107 -5.50 -12.84 -6.08
C VAL A 107 -4.73 -12.01 -5.06
N ILE A 108 -3.75 -11.23 -5.53
CA ILE A 108 -2.99 -10.29 -4.72
C ILE A 108 -3.27 -8.90 -5.25
N ILE A 109 -3.78 -8.02 -4.40
CA ILE A 109 -4.00 -6.61 -4.73
C ILE A 109 -2.92 -5.77 -4.06
N ILE A 110 -2.16 -5.02 -4.84
CA ILE A 110 -1.21 -4.04 -4.34
C ILE A 110 -1.82 -2.67 -4.58
N GLU A 111 -2.07 -1.92 -3.51
CA GLU A 111 -2.74 -0.63 -3.64
C GLU A 111 -1.92 0.48 -2.97
N GLY A 112 -1.95 1.67 -3.55
CA GLY A 112 -1.27 2.84 -3.01
C GLY A 112 -1.07 3.93 -4.04
N ILE A 113 -0.66 5.11 -3.56
CA ILE A 113 -0.49 6.28 -4.42
C ILE A 113 0.55 6.10 -5.52
N MET A 114 1.59 5.32 -5.27
CA MET A 114 2.73 5.14 -6.19
C MET A 114 2.90 3.69 -6.66
N THR A 115 1.85 2.90 -6.57
CA THR A 115 1.92 1.46 -6.88
C THR A 115 2.43 1.17 -8.30
N LEU A 116 2.16 2.06 -9.25
CA LEU A 116 2.54 1.85 -10.65
C LEU A 116 3.86 2.53 -11.05
N ILE A 117 4.57 3.16 -10.12
CA ILE A 117 5.80 3.91 -10.42
C ILE A 117 7.00 2.97 -10.60
N ASN A 118 7.11 1.93 -9.79
CA ASN A 118 8.26 1.04 -9.82
C ASN A 118 8.12 0.02 -10.95
N LYS A 119 9.08 0.02 -11.88
CA LYS A 119 9.01 -0.86 -13.06
C LYS A 119 9.05 -2.34 -12.70
N ARG A 120 9.88 -2.74 -11.74
CA ARG A 120 9.99 -4.16 -11.34
C ARG A 120 8.68 -4.65 -10.76
N LEU A 121 8.03 -3.83 -9.94
CA LEU A 121 6.73 -4.16 -9.37
C LEU A 121 5.65 -4.20 -10.46
N ARG A 122 5.64 -3.19 -11.36
CA ARG A 122 4.69 -3.17 -12.49
C ARG A 122 4.79 -4.43 -13.36
N ASP A 123 6.01 -4.88 -13.61
CA ASP A 123 6.24 -6.05 -14.47
C ASP A 123 5.69 -7.34 -13.85
N MET A 124 5.42 -7.36 -12.55
CA MET A 124 4.79 -8.48 -11.86
C MET A 124 3.26 -8.45 -11.94
N MET A 125 2.67 -7.34 -12.34
CA MET A 125 1.22 -7.13 -12.35
C MET A 125 0.57 -7.66 -13.60
N ASP A 126 -0.51 -8.42 -13.42
CA ASP A 126 -1.36 -8.90 -14.52
C ASP A 126 -2.38 -7.85 -14.93
N LEU A 127 -2.82 -7.03 -13.98
CA LEU A 127 -3.78 -5.95 -14.23
C LEU A 127 -3.32 -4.70 -13.48
N LYS A 128 -3.41 -3.56 -14.17
CA LYS A 128 -3.04 -2.25 -13.60
C LYS A 128 -4.24 -1.33 -13.69
N ILE A 129 -4.65 -0.78 -12.55
CA ILE A 129 -5.81 0.11 -12.46
C ILE A 129 -5.34 1.44 -11.89
N PHE A 130 -5.69 2.53 -12.57
CA PHE A 130 -5.49 3.87 -12.05
C PHE A 130 -6.85 4.48 -11.73
N VAL A 131 -7.06 4.84 -10.47
CA VAL A 131 -8.31 5.44 -10.01
C VAL A 131 -8.15 6.94 -10.02
N ASP A 132 -8.94 7.62 -10.85
CA ASP A 132 -8.93 9.07 -10.95
C ASP A 132 -10.16 9.65 -10.25
N CYS A 133 -9.99 10.85 -9.71
CA CYS A 133 -11.04 11.57 -9.01
C CYS A 133 -10.76 13.06 -9.13
N ASP A 134 -11.84 13.88 -9.13
CA ASP A 134 -11.68 15.34 -9.14
C ASP A 134 -10.80 15.79 -7.98
N SER A 135 -9.98 16.82 -8.25
CA SER A 135 -9.06 17.36 -7.25
C SER A 135 -9.79 17.85 -5.99
N ASP A 136 -10.97 18.46 -6.15
CA ASP A 136 -11.75 18.97 -5.01
C ASP A 136 -12.27 17.84 -4.14
N GLU A 137 -12.83 16.80 -4.76
CA GLU A 137 -13.29 15.63 -4.03
C GLU A 137 -12.13 14.91 -3.33
N ARG A 138 -11.00 14.83 -4.00
CA ARG A 138 -9.79 14.23 -3.43
C ARG A 138 -9.32 15.00 -2.20
N LEU A 139 -9.31 16.33 -2.28
CA LEU A 139 -8.92 17.17 -1.17
C LEU A 139 -9.84 16.99 0.04
N ILE A 140 -11.16 16.98 -0.20
CA ILE A 140 -12.15 16.80 0.87
C ILE A 140 -11.97 15.42 1.54
N ARG A 141 -11.82 14.38 0.75
CA ARG A 141 -11.61 13.03 1.28
C ARG A 141 -10.32 12.93 2.08
N ASN A 142 -9.25 13.60 1.64
CA ASN A 142 -7.99 13.65 2.35
C ASN A 142 -8.13 14.32 3.71
N ILE A 143 -8.81 15.46 3.76
CA ILE A 143 -9.04 16.19 5.00
C ILE A 143 -9.80 15.32 5.99
N GLN A 144 -10.90 14.71 5.56
CA GLN A 144 -11.72 13.84 6.40
C GLN A 144 -10.91 12.69 6.95
N ARG A 145 -10.13 12.01 6.10
CA ARG A 145 -9.34 10.85 6.50
C ARG A 145 -8.24 11.24 7.48
N ASP A 146 -7.51 12.32 7.19
CA ASP A 146 -6.39 12.73 8.04
C ASP A 146 -6.84 13.19 9.42
N ILE A 147 -8.02 13.83 9.52
CA ILE A 147 -8.57 14.24 10.79
C ILE A 147 -9.16 13.05 11.56
N VAL A 148 -9.97 12.24 10.90
CA VAL A 148 -10.77 11.21 11.56
C VAL A 148 -9.99 9.91 11.79
N GLU A 149 -9.23 9.47 10.79
CA GLU A 149 -8.58 8.15 10.82
C GLU A 149 -7.12 8.18 11.26
N ARG A 150 -6.38 9.25 10.96
CA ARG A 150 -4.94 9.32 11.19
C ARG A 150 -4.54 10.29 12.31
N GLY A 151 -5.47 11.05 12.86
CA GLY A 151 -5.20 12.02 13.93
C GLY A 151 -4.34 13.19 13.51
N ARG A 152 -4.25 13.50 12.21
CA ARG A 152 -3.50 14.63 11.69
C ARG A 152 -4.36 15.89 11.70
N THR A 153 -3.71 17.04 11.77
CA THR A 153 -4.40 18.33 11.64
C THR A 153 -4.42 18.78 10.18
N VAL A 154 -5.39 19.65 9.84
CA VAL A 154 -5.55 20.16 8.48
C VAL A 154 -4.33 21.00 8.03
N SER A 155 -3.61 21.61 8.97
CA SER A 155 -2.45 22.45 8.69
C SER A 155 -1.17 21.69 8.36
N MET A 156 -1.18 20.41 8.44
CA MET A 156 -0.01 19.55 8.18
C MET A 156 0.15 19.17 6.73
#